data_9d4702d591d2fd979dd20a755e13861c
#
_entry.id   9d4702d591d2fd979dd20a755e13861c
#
_cell.length_a   1.000
_cell.length_b   1.000
_cell.length_c   1.000
_cell.angle_alpha   90.00
_cell.angle_beta   90.00
_cell.angle_gamma   90.00
#
_symmetry.space_group_name_H-M   'P 1'
#
loop_
_entity.id
_entity.type
_entity.pdbx_description
1 polymer ?
#
loop_
_entity_poly.entity_id
_entity_poly.type
_entity_poly.pdbx_seq_one_letter_code
_entity_poly.pdbx_strand_id
1 'polypeptide(L)'
;MEYSIYDAIRAGFDKVVFVIKPGMKETLASICGDRIAKKVKVDYAFQDFTSLPAFYHVPEERTKPFGTVHAVLVARDYIDQPFAVINADDYYGVSAFSTIYEKLQTLAPEGEATMVGYQLQNTVSKNGTVSRGVCHAVGGNLDKVVETLKIKLCENGEIRDIGAGEPGELLDPL
;
A
#
# COMPACT_ATOMS: atom_id res chain seq x y z
N MET A 1 -7.44 -9.27 -0.08
CA MET A 1 -6.44 -9.62 -1.12
C MET A 1 -7.08 -10.06 -2.44
N GLU A 2 -7.83 -11.18 -2.54
CA GLU A 2 -8.35 -11.67 -3.84
C GLU A 2 -9.24 -10.65 -4.57
N TYR A 3 -10.09 -9.92 -3.87
CA TYR A 3 -10.89 -8.84 -4.47
C TYR A 3 -10.01 -7.75 -5.09
N SER A 4 -8.95 -7.33 -4.38
CA SER A 4 -8.01 -6.33 -4.90
C SER A 4 -7.30 -6.83 -6.17
N ILE A 5 -6.89 -8.09 -6.21
CA ILE A 5 -6.27 -8.70 -7.41
C ILE A 5 -7.28 -8.80 -8.56
N TYR A 6 -8.51 -9.18 -8.27
CA TYR A 6 -9.57 -9.23 -9.29
C TYR A 6 -9.82 -7.86 -9.91
N ASP A 7 -9.90 -6.81 -9.08
CA ASP A 7 -10.11 -5.44 -9.54
C ASP A 7 -8.88 -4.91 -10.31
N ALA A 8 -7.66 -5.28 -9.89
CA ALA A 8 -6.44 -4.96 -10.62
C ALA A 8 -6.41 -5.59 -12.02
N ILE A 9 -6.77 -6.88 -12.14
CA ILE A 9 -6.87 -7.56 -13.44
C ILE A 9 -7.88 -6.86 -14.35
N ARG A 10 -9.04 -6.46 -13.81
CA ARG A 10 -10.06 -5.73 -14.57
C ARG A 10 -9.59 -4.35 -15.02
N ALA A 11 -8.73 -3.70 -14.25
CA ALA A 11 -8.13 -2.42 -14.61
C ALA A 11 -7.05 -2.55 -15.71
N GLY A 12 -6.52 -3.76 -15.95
CA GLY A 12 -5.53 -4.01 -16.99
C GLY A 12 -4.17 -4.52 -16.51
N PHE A 13 -3.98 -4.71 -15.20
CA PHE A 13 -2.76 -5.34 -14.68
C PHE A 13 -2.69 -6.82 -15.11
N ASP A 14 -1.54 -7.23 -15.61
CA ASP A 14 -1.30 -8.56 -16.21
C ASP A 14 -0.36 -9.44 -15.39
N LYS A 15 0.16 -8.90 -14.26
CA LYS A 15 1.11 -9.60 -13.40
C LYS A 15 0.87 -9.26 -11.92
N VAL A 16 1.04 -10.27 -11.07
CA VAL A 16 1.03 -10.13 -9.61
C VAL A 16 2.34 -10.68 -9.05
N VAL A 17 3.01 -9.92 -8.21
CA VAL A 17 4.18 -10.36 -7.45
C VAL A 17 3.81 -10.39 -5.97
N PHE A 18 3.75 -11.59 -5.39
CA PHE A 18 3.55 -11.73 -3.95
C PHE A 18 4.87 -11.57 -3.21
N VAL A 19 4.95 -10.58 -2.33
CA VAL A 19 6.08 -10.45 -1.40
C VAL A 19 5.72 -11.14 -0.10
N ILE A 20 6.41 -12.24 0.17
CA ILE A 20 6.10 -13.14 1.29
C ILE A 20 7.36 -13.54 2.06
N LYS A 21 7.17 -14.12 3.25
CA LYS A 21 8.28 -14.76 3.98
C LYS A 21 8.63 -16.11 3.32
N PRO A 22 9.91 -16.54 3.39
CA PRO A 22 10.27 -17.90 3.04
C PRO A 22 9.38 -18.93 3.76
N GLY A 23 9.03 -20.02 3.09
CA GLY A 23 8.15 -21.07 3.63
C GLY A 23 6.65 -20.80 3.54
N MET A 24 6.21 -19.60 3.10
CA MET A 24 4.78 -19.30 2.91
C MET A 24 4.26 -19.62 1.51
N LYS A 25 5.13 -19.93 0.55
CA LYS A 25 4.76 -20.07 -0.86
C LYS A 25 3.72 -21.15 -1.09
N GLU A 26 3.95 -22.35 -0.59
CA GLU A 26 3.05 -23.50 -0.79
C GLU A 26 1.68 -23.22 -0.18
N THR A 27 1.64 -22.65 1.03
CA THR A 27 0.39 -22.29 1.70
C THR A 27 -0.38 -21.24 0.90
N LEU A 28 0.29 -20.17 0.47
CA LEU A 28 -0.36 -19.10 -0.31
C LEU A 28 -0.80 -19.60 -1.69
N ALA A 29 0.02 -20.41 -2.36
CA ALA A 29 -0.32 -21.01 -3.64
C ALA A 29 -1.60 -21.85 -3.55
N SER A 30 -1.69 -22.73 -2.54
CA SER A 30 -2.87 -23.59 -2.34
C SER A 30 -4.14 -22.81 -1.95
N ILE A 31 -4.01 -21.72 -1.18
CA ILE A 31 -5.16 -20.91 -0.74
C ILE A 31 -5.75 -20.10 -1.91
N CYS A 32 -4.92 -19.38 -2.66
CA CYS A 32 -5.37 -18.48 -3.71
C CYS A 32 -4.46 -18.39 -4.94
N GLY A 33 -3.15 -18.58 -4.78
CA GLY A 33 -2.16 -18.36 -5.84
C GLY A 33 -2.43 -19.18 -7.11
N ASP A 34 -2.77 -20.45 -6.98
CA ASP A 34 -3.07 -21.33 -8.12
C ASP A 34 -4.34 -20.91 -8.88
N ARG A 35 -5.31 -20.31 -8.18
CA ARG A 35 -6.52 -19.76 -8.83
C ARG A 35 -6.20 -18.46 -9.56
N ILE A 36 -5.39 -17.61 -8.97
CA ILE A 36 -4.96 -16.33 -9.54
C ILE A 36 -4.08 -16.60 -10.77
N ALA A 37 -3.17 -17.57 -10.71
CA ALA A 37 -2.27 -17.93 -11.80
C ALA A 37 -3.00 -18.40 -13.07
N LYS A 38 -4.28 -18.81 -12.97
CA LYS A 38 -5.13 -19.11 -14.13
C LYS A 38 -5.62 -17.87 -14.87
N LYS A 39 -5.47 -16.69 -14.27
CA LYS A 39 -6.00 -15.42 -14.79
C LYS A 39 -4.91 -14.41 -15.14
N VAL A 40 -3.78 -14.44 -14.43
CA VAL A 40 -2.71 -13.47 -14.53
C VAL A 40 -1.38 -14.13 -14.19
N LYS A 41 -0.27 -13.58 -14.68
CA LYS A 41 1.07 -14.06 -14.31
C LYS A 41 1.31 -13.85 -12.82
N VAL A 42 1.83 -14.87 -12.14
CA VAL A 42 2.12 -14.83 -10.69
C VAL A 42 3.57 -15.17 -10.44
N ASP A 43 4.25 -14.28 -9.72
CA ASP A 43 5.59 -14.50 -9.19
C ASP A 43 5.59 -14.36 -7.66
N TYR A 44 6.63 -14.89 -7.00
CA TYR A 44 6.82 -14.85 -5.55
C TYR A 44 8.20 -14.29 -5.24
N ALA A 45 8.26 -13.16 -4.55
CA ALA A 45 9.47 -12.57 -4.01
C ALA A 45 9.55 -12.85 -2.51
N PHE A 46 10.74 -13.20 -2.01
CA PHE A 46 10.93 -13.56 -0.61
C PHE A 46 11.60 -12.43 0.17
N GLN A 47 10.90 -11.93 1.19
CA GLN A 47 11.43 -10.93 2.10
C GLN A 47 12.08 -11.63 3.29
N ASP A 48 13.40 -11.62 3.32
CA ASP A 48 14.23 -12.15 4.41
C ASP A 48 15.44 -11.25 4.67
N PHE A 49 16.32 -11.65 5.59
CA PHE A 49 17.52 -10.87 5.93
C PHE A 49 18.70 -11.09 4.96
N THR A 50 18.58 -12.02 4.00
CA THR A 50 19.64 -12.30 3.02
C THR A 50 19.52 -11.41 1.78
N SER A 51 18.36 -10.81 1.55
CA SER A 51 18.04 -9.98 0.39
C SER A 51 18.41 -8.50 0.58
N LEU A 52 19.39 -8.21 1.42
CA LEU A 52 19.81 -6.84 1.75
C LEU A 52 21.01 -6.40 0.90
N PRO A 53 21.19 -5.10 0.68
CA PRO A 53 22.38 -4.57 0.05
C PRO A 53 23.63 -4.97 0.85
N ALA A 54 24.73 -5.27 0.16
CA ALA A 54 25.97 -5.78 0.77
C ALA A 54 26.62 -4.83 1.81
N PHE A 55 26.30 -3.54 1.73
CA PHE A 55 26.79 -2.53 2.68
C PHE A 55 26.00 -2.48 3.99
N TYR A 56 24.85 -3.16 4.07
CA TYR A 56 23.98 -3.10 5.26
C TYR A 56 24.21 -4.30 6.16
N HIS A 57 24.43 -4.04 7.43
CA HIS A 57 24.55 -5.07 8.47
C HIS A 57 23.28 -5.10 9.33
N VAL A 58 22.66 -6.27 9.42
CA VAL A 58 21.49 -6.48 10.27
C VAL A 58 21.91 -6.44 11.74
N PRO A 59 21.29 -5.59 12.60
CA PRO A 59 21.52 -5.67 14.04
C PRO A 59 21.21 -7.06 14.59
N GLU A 60 22.07 -7.58 15.48
CA GLU A 60 21.95 -8.97 16.00
C GLU A 60 20.62 -9.25 16.68
N GLU A 61 20.07 -8.25 17.38
CA GLU A 61 18.78 -8.34 18.09
C GLU A 61 17.56 -8.20 17.20
N ARG A 62 17.74 -7.94 15.88
CA ARG A 62 16.59 -7.72 14.98
C ARG A 62 15.94 -9.02 14.59
N THR A 63 14.70 -9.21 15.04
CA THR A 63 13.87 -10.38 14.70
C THR A 63 12.73 -10.06 13.71
N LYS A 64 12.35 -8.77 13.61
CA LYS A 64 11.24 -8.33 12.72
C LYS A 64 11.77 -8.06 11.31
N PRO A 65 11.00 -8.42 10.27
CA PRO A 65 11.33 -8.06 8.89
C PRO A 65 11.48 -6.54 8.73
N PHE A 66 12.16 -6.14 7.67
CA PHE A 66 12.22 -4.73 7.27
C PHE A 66 10.86 -4.29 6.70
N GLY A 67 10.65 -2.96 6.61
CA GLY A 67 9.40 -2.38 6.18
C GLY A 67 9.14 -2.47 4.67
N THR A 68 8.18 -1.67 4.20
CA THR A 68 7.64 -1.68 2.84
C THR A 68 8.70 -1.41 1.76
N VAL A 69 9.67 -0.53 2.03
CA VAL A 69 10.76 -0.25 1.07
C VAL A 69 11.56 -1.52 0.76
N HIS A 70 11.87 -2.32 1.78
CA HIS A 70 12.56 -3.59 1.57
C HIS A 70 11.68 -4.60 0.83
N ALA A 71 10.38 -4.63 1.12
CA ALA A 71 9.42 -5.47 0.38
C ALA A 71 9.41 -5.14 -1.12
N VAL A 72 9.45 -3.85 -1.48
CA VAL A 72 9.57 -3.43 -2.89
C VAL A 72 10.92 -3.81 -3.47
N LEU A 73 12.00 -3.63 -2.71
CA LEU A 73 13.36 -3.95 -3.16
C LEU A 73 13.53 -5.43 -3.54
N VAL A 74 12.98 -6.36 -2.77
CA VAL A 74 13.08 -7.79 -3.08
C VAL A 74 12.24 -8.20 -4.29
N ALA A 75 11.26 -7.40 -4.67
CA ALA A 75 10.44 -7.63 -5.85
C ALA A 75 11.08 -7.12 -7.16
N ARG A 76 12.15 -6.31 -7.10
CA ARG A 76 12.74 -5.62 -8.26
C ARG A 76 13.07 -6.52 -9.43
N ASP A 77 13.59 -7.73 -9.17
CA ASP A 77 14.02 -8.66 -10.22
C ASP A 77 12.83 -9.32 -10.96
N TYR A 78 11.61 -9.09 -10.46
CA TYR A 78 10.34 -9.53 -11.06
C TYR A 78 9.60 -8.41 -11.77
N ILE A 79 10.13 -7.16 -11.72
CA ILE A 79 9.45 -5.95 -12.20
C ILE A 79 10.24 -5.38 -13.38
N ASP A 80 9.60 -5.29 -14.54
CA ASP A 80 10.18 -4.81 -15.79
C ASP A 80 9.33 -3.69 -16.44
N GLN A 81 8.29 -3.22 -15.74
CA GLN A 81 7.35 -2.18 -16.20
C GLN A 81 6.80 -1.39 -15.01
N PRO A 82 6.09 -0.28 -15.24
CA PRO A 82 5.43 0.46 -14.15
C PRO A 82 4.54 -0.44 -13.31
N PHE A 83 4.57 -0.28 -11.99
CA PHE A 83 3.90 -1.17 -11.05
C PHE A 83 3.19 -0.41 -9.94
N ALA A 84 2.18 -1.02 -9.34
CA ALA A 84 1.53 -0.55 -8.12
C ALA A 84 1.86 -1.44 -6.93
N VAL A 85 1.94 -0.84 -5.75
CA VAL A 85 2.14 -1.55 -4.47
C VAL A 85 0.85 -1.45 -3.65
N ILE A 86 0.38 -2.58 -3.16
CA ILE A 86 -0.80 -2.65 -2.28
C ILE A 86 -0.50 -3.54 -1.07
N ASN A 87 -1.16 -3.26 0.04
CA ASN A 87 -1.17 -4.16 1.19
C ASN A 87 -2.15 -5.31 0.95
N ALA A 88 -1.81 -6.50 1.40
CA ALA A 88 -2.61 -7.71 1.17
C ALA A 88 -3.92 -7.74 1.98
N ASP A 89 -3.97 -7.02 3.09
CA ASP A 89 -5.08 -6.95 4.05
C ASP A 89 -6.00 -5.74 3.86
N ASP A 90 -5.64 -4.81 2.96
CA ASP A 90 -6.46 -3.64 2.64
C ASP A 90 -7.39 -3.90 1.43
N TYR A 91 -8.53 -3.20 1.42
CA TYR A 91 -9.43 -3.13 0.28
C TYR A 91 -9.48 -1.70 -0.27
N TYR A 92 -9.10 -1.54 -1.53
CA TYR A 92 -8.89 -0.24 -2.16
C TYR A 92 -10.10 0.27 -2.97
N GLY A 93 -11.05 -0.63 -3.28
CA GLY A 93 -12.19 -0.31 -4.16
C GLY A 93 -11.85 -0.38 -5.65
N VAL A 94 -12.87 -0.58 -6.46
CA VAL A 94 -12.72 -0.82 -7.92
C VAL A 94 -12.07 0.38 -8.63
N SER A 95 -12.52 1.60 -8.32
CA SER A 95 -12.05 2.83 -8.98
C SER A 95 -10.57 3.12 -8.73
N ALA A 96 -10.02 2.73 -7.57
CA ALA A 96 -8.63 2.96 -7.26
C ALA A 96 -7.68 2.27 -8.26
N PHE A 97 -8.01 1.04 -8.65
CA PHE A 97 -7.19 0.29 -9.60
C PHE A 97 -7.25 0.87 -11.01
N SER A 98 -8.41 1.33 -11.48
CA SER A 98 -8.51 2.02 -12.77
C SER A 98 -7.70 3.32 -12.76
N THR A 99 -7.88 4.13 -11.72
CA THR A 99 -7.19 5.42 -11.57
C THR A 99 -5.68 5.26 -11.55
N ILE A 100 -5.16 4.33 -10.74
CA ILE A 100 -3.70 4.12 -10.67
C ILE A 100 -3.16 3.51 -11.97
N TYR A 101 -3.89 2.60 -12.62
CA TYR A 101 -3.48 2.00 -13.89
C TYR A 101 -3.36 3.05 -15.00
N GLU A 102 -4.38 3.90 -15.18
CA GLU A 102 -4.35 4.99 -16.15
C GLU A 102 -3.18 5.94 -15.92
N LYS A 103 -2.91 6.29 -14.65
CA LYS A 103 -1.78 7.17 -14.32
C LYS A 103 -0.45 6.50 -14.62
N LEU A 104 -0.27 5.22 -14.32
CA LEU A 104 0.95 4.47 -14.60
C LEU A 104 1.30 4.43 -16.10
N GLN A 105 0.30 4.49 -17.00
CA GLN A 105 0.55 4.55 -18.45
C GLN A 105 1.18 5.88 -18.90
N THR A 106 1.12 6.91 -18.08
CA THR A 106 1.58 8.28 -18.40
C THR A 106 2.77 8.73 -17.57
N LEU A 107 3.23 7.94 -16.61
CA LEU A 107 4.42 8.26 -15.81
C LEU A 107 5.69 8.23 -16.67
N ALA A 108 6.62 9.12 -16.35
CA ALA A 108 7.97 9.04 -16.91
C ALA A 108 8.65 7.73 -16.48
N PRO A 109 9.53 7.15 -17.31
CA PRO A 109 10.21 5.90 -17.00
C PRO A 109 11.05 5.93 -15.72
N GLU A 110 11.50 7.11 -15.31
CA GLU A 110 12.37 7.30 -14.16
C GLU A 110 11.94 8.52 -13.33
N GLY A 111 12.10 8.43 -12.02
CA GLY A 111 11.98 9.55 -11.09
C GLY A 111 10.56 9.98 -10.76
N GLU A 112 9.53 9.36 -11.33
CA GLU A 112 8.14 9.67 -11.01
C GLU A 112 7.48 8.55 -10.19
N ALA A 113 6.67 8.95 -9.22
CA ALA A 113 5.80 8.09 -8.45
C ALA A 113 4.41 8.73 -8.32
N THR A 114 3.39 7.92 -8.16
CA THR A 114 2.02 8.38 -7.97
C THR A 114 1.32 7.56 -6.89
N MET A 115 0.24 8.08 -6.36
CA MET A 115 -0.60 7.38 -5.39
C MET A 115 -2.07 7.76 -5.58
N VAL A 116 -2.96 6.89 -5.15
CA VAL A 116 -4.38 7.20 -5.03
C VAL A 116 -4.63 7.72 -3.62
N GLY A 117 -5.02 9.00 -3.52
CA GLY A 117 -5.50 9.58 -2.27
C GLY A 117 -6.99 9.29 -2.06
N TYR A 118 -7.37 9.03 -0.83
CA TYR A 118 -8.77 8.87 -0.42
C TYR A 118 -9.18 10.08 0.40
N GLN A 119 -10.39 10.57 0.17
CA GLN A 119 -10.95 11.60 1.04
C GLN A 119 -10.98 11.11 2.48
N LEU A 120 -10.47 11.89 3.41
CA LEU A 120 -10.31 11.50 4.81
C LEU A 120 -11.61 11.04 5.44
N GLN A 121 -12.73 11.73 5.11
CA GLN A 121 -14.07 11.38 5.60
C GLN A 121 -14.51 9.95 5.28
N ASN A 122 -13.97 9.35 4.19
CA ASN A 122 -14.28 7.99 3.78
C ASN A 122 -13.39 6.93 4.44
N THR A 123 -12.42 7.34 5.25
CA THR A 123 -11.41 6.47 5.88
C THR A 123 -11.48 6.45 7.40
N VAL A 124 -12.34 7.26 8.01
CA VAL A 124 -12.54 7.33 9.46
C VAL A 124 -13.57 6.30 9.96
N SER A 125 -13.56 6.04 11.26
CA SER A 125 -14.45 5.08 11.90
C SER A 125 -15.35 5.79 12.93
N LYS A 126 -16.62 5.34 13.01
CA LYS A 126 -17.53 5.72 14.08
C LYS A 126 -17.22 5.02 15.41
N ASN A 127 -16.43 3.95 15.36
CA ASN A 127 -16.15 3.06 16.49
C ASN A 127 -14.73 3.22 17.04
N GLY A 128 -14.24 4.45 17.12
CA GLY A 128 -12.92 4.74 17.69
C GLY A 128 -12.04 5.59 16.76
N THR A 129 -10.77 5.70 17.11
CA THR A 129 -9.78 6.45 16.34
C THR A 129 -9.12 5.56 15.27
N VAL A 130 -8.63 6.21 14.21
CA VAL A 130 -7.83 5.59 13.16
C VAL A 130 -6.49 6.29 13.00
N SER A 131 -5.50 5.58 12.44
CA SER A 131 -4.21 6.12 12.02
C SER A 131 -4.18 6.27 10.51
N ARG A 132 -3.76 7.43 9.99
CA ARG A 132 -3.65 7.69 8.54
C ARG A 132 -2.47 8.59 8.23
N GLY A 133 -1.86 8.39 7.07
CA GLY A 133 -1.01 9.39 6.45
C GLY A 133 -1.88 10.46 5.81
N VAL A 134 -2.05 11.60 6.47
CA VAL A 134 -2.82 12.72 5.92
C VAL A 134 -1.98 13.41 4.86
N CYS A 135 -2.49 13.39 3.62
CA CYS A 135 -1.80 13.92 2.45
C CYS A 135 -2.17 15.37 2.19
N HIS A 136 -1.17 16.21 1.93
CA HIS A 136 -1.36 17.57 1.45
C HIS A 136 -0.91 17.62 -0.01
N ALA A 137 -1.78 18.09 -0.90
CA ALA A 137 -1.50 18.20 -2.33
C ALA A 137 -1.56 19.64 -2.80
N VAL A 138 -0.65 20.02 -3.69
CA VAL A 138 -0.61 21.34 -4.33
C VAL A 138 -0.52 21.16 -5.84
N GLY A 139 -1.51 21.68 -6.56
CA GLY A 139 -1.54 21.58 -8.01
C GLY A 139 -1.58 20.13 -8.54
N GLY A 140 -2.15 19.20 -7.77
CA GLY A 140 -2.22 17.78 -8.12
C GLY A 140 -0.96 16.96 -7.78
N ASN A 141 0.06 17.61 -7.21
CA ASN A 141 1.26 16.93 -6.73
C ASN A 141 1.22 16.79 -5.21
N LEU A 142 1.73 15.66 -4.71
CA LEU A 142 1.91 15.44 -3.29
C LEU A 142 3.01 16.35 -2.76
N ASP A 143 2.65 17.24 -1.84
CA ASP A 143 3.60 18.15 -1.17
C ASP A 143 4.11 17.50 0.13
N LYS A 144 3.20 16.97 0.94
CA LYS A 144 3.51 16.46 2.27
C LYS A 144 2.58 15.32 2.68
N VAL A 145 3.11 14.36 3.44
CA VAL A 145 2.34 13.35 4.18
C VAL A 145 2.63 13.51 5.67
N VAL A 146 1.59 13.62 6.47
CA VAL A 146 1.70 13.68 7.94
C VAL A 146 1.08 12.42 8.53
N GLU A 147 1.91 11.60 9.17
CA GLU A 147 1.41 10.43 9.92
C GLU A 147 0.63 10.90 11.14
N THR A 148 -0.69 10.68 11.12
CA THR A 148 -1.61 11.12 12.16
C THR A 148 -2.21 9.90 12.86
N LEU A 149 -1.84 9.69 14.11
CA LEU A 149 -2.05 8.42 14.82
C LEU A 149 -3.42 8.29 15.50
N LYS A 150 -4.10 9.43 15.76
CA LYS A 150 -5.37 9.43 16.51
C LYS A 150 -6.40 10.35 15.87
N ILE A 151 -6.88 9.96 14.71
CA ILE A 151 -7.95 10.67 14.01
C ILE A 151 -9.29 10.18 14.52
N LYS A 152 -10.14 11.09 14.99
CA LYS A 152 -11.48 10.83 15.54
C LYS A 152 -12.54 11.48 14.66
N LEU A 153 -13.59 10.73 14.34
CA LEU A 153 -14.84 11.29 13.84
C LEU A 153 -15.70 11.67 15.05
N CYS A 154 -15.94 12.97 15.21
CA CYS A 154 -16.73 13.53 16.31
C CYS A 154 -18.24 13.39 16.04
N GLU A 155 -19.07 13.49 17.10
CA GLU A 155 -20.54 13.39 16.99
C GLU A 155 -21.16 14.49 16.10
N ASN A 156 -20.53 15.67 16.05
CA ASN A 156 -20.92 16.77 15.19
C ASN A 156 -20.48 16.61 13.72
N GLY A 157 -19.83 15.48 13.37
CA GLY A 157 -19.35 15.19 12.02
C GLY A 157 -17.97 15.74 11.69
N GLU A 158 -17.34 16.48 12.59
CA GLU A 158 -15.96 16.95 12.41
C GLU A 158 -14.96 15.81 12.54
N ILE A 159 -13.87 15.91 11.78
CA ILE A 159 -12.74 14.98 11.86
C ILE A 159 -11.57 15.71 12.52
N ARG A 160 -11.05 15.14 13.60
CA ARG A 160 -10.02 15.78 14.41
C ARG A 160 -8.84 14.86 14.71
N ASP A 161 -7.65 15.42 14.71
CA ASP A 161 -6.48 14.77 15.33
C ASP A 161 -6.50 15.06 16.84
N ILE A 162 -6.71 14.01 17.61
CA ILE A 162 -6.71 14.07 19.08
C ILE A 162 -5.41 13.51 19.69
N GLY A 163 -4.34 13.40 18.91
CA GLY A 163 -3.05 12.88 19.36
C GLY A 163 -2.44 13.67 20.51
N ALA A 164 -2.63 15.00 20.53
CA ALA A 164 -2.20 15.90 21.60
C ALA A 164 -3.27 16.10 22.70
N GLY A 165 -4.41 15.41 22.63
CA GLY A 165 -5.54 15.54 23.54
C GLY A 165 -6.78 16.16 22.89
N GLU A 166 -7.94 16.05 23.55
CA GLU A 166 -9.19 16.66 23.09
C GLU A 166 -9.25 18.16 23.43
N PRO A 167 -9.89 19.01 22.60
CA PRO A 167 -10.71 18.69 21.43
C PRO A 167 -9.91 18.36 20.15
N GLY A 168 -8.59 18.52 20.14
CA GLY A 168 -7.74 18.22 19.02
C GLY A 168 -7.80 19.23 17.86
N GLU A 169 -6.95 19.04 16.85
CA GLU A 169 -6.86 19.84 15.65
C GLU A 169 -7.91 19.40 14.62
N LEU A 170 -8.62 20.37 14.02
CA LEU A 170 -9.57 20.10 12.95
C LEU A 170 -8.82 19.69 11.66
N LEU A 171 -9.21 18.60 11.07
CA LEU A 171 -8.67 18.11 9.80
C LEU A 171 -9.64 18.37 8.65
N ASP A 172 -9.09 18.60 7.46
CA ASP A 172 -9.86 18.73 6.23
C ASP A 172 -10.46 17.36 5.88
N PRO A 173 -11.76 17.23 5.67
CA PRO A 173 -12.41 15.97 5.32
C PRO A 173 -12.16 15.52 3.88
N LEU A 174 -11.69 16.41 2.98
CA LEU A 174 -11.48 16.18 1.54
C LEU A 174 -10.13 15.56 1.20
#